data_1fb4db43a1d260515ff8f07a2bac7a77
#
_entry.id   1fb4db43a1d260515ff8f07a2bac7a77
#
_cell.length_a   1.000
_cell.length_b   1.000
_cell.length_c   1.000
_cell.angle_alpha   90.00
_cell.angle_beta   90.00
_cell.angle_gamma   90.00
#
_symmetry.space_group_name_H-M   'P 1'
#
loop_
_entity.id
_entity.type
_entity.pdbx_description
1 polymer ?
#
loop_
_entity_poly.entity_id
_entity_poly.type
_entity_poly.pdbx_seq_one_letter_code
_entity_poly.pdbx_strand_id
1 'polypeptide(L)'
;MPIRIQADLPAIEVLESKNIFVMTHERAALQDIRPLKIAILNLMPTKIETETQLLRLLGNTPLQVDVELLHMASHVSRNTSSYHLNTFYKTFNDVKDQRFDGLIITGAPVEKMPFEEVDYWDEMCSIMEWSKTHVYSVLYICWGAQAGLYYHYGIQKHLMKEKLSGIYNHHVLNPYHPLMRGFDDNYFAPHSRYTEVYLDDIKKHDELIVLSLSDLAGVHIVAEKSGRKFFVTGHAEYDRDTLAKEYFRDINKGLNPKVPYNYFPDDDDQKTPPFTWRSNAHLLVANWLNYYVYQQTPYDLNHLEG
;
A
#
# COMPACT_ATOMS: atom_id res chain seq x y z
N MET A 1 -6.05 14.06 13.82
CA MET A 1 -7.45 14.21 13.39
C MET A 1 -7.84 13.00 12.56
N PRO A 2 -9.13 12.64 12.47
CA PRO A 2 -9.53 11.33 11.98
C PRO A 2 -9.67 11.27 10.44
N ILE A 3 -9.72 10.04 9.92
CA ILE A 3 -10.08 9.75 8.54
C ILE A 3 -11.52 10.20 8.29
N ARG A 4 -11.76 10.87 7.16
CA ARG A 4 -13.10 11.14 6.62
C ARG A 4 -13.48 10.04 5.65
N ILE A 5 -14.54 9.31 5.96
CA ILE A 5 -15.07 8.22 5.11
C ILE A 5 -16.60 8.26 5.10
N GLN A 6 -17.20 7.57 4.13
CA GLN A 6 -18.65 7.45 4.02
C GLN A 6 -19.22 6.74 5.27
N ALA A 7 -20.34 7.25 5.80
CA ALA A 7 -20.90 6.79 7.06
C ALA A 7 -21.28 5.28 7.09
N ASP A 8 -21.62 4.71 5.93
CA ASP A 8 -22.07 3.32 5.82
C ASP A 8 -20.95 2.34 5.41
N LEU A 9 -19.70 2.79 5.40
CA LEU A 9 -18.57 1.92 5.05
C LEU A 9 -18.35 0.86 6.15
N PRO A 10 -18.36 -0.46 5.83
CA PRO A 10 -18.21 -1.53 6.83
C PRO A 10 -16.92 -1.45 7.65
N ALA A 11 -15.88 -0.82 7.12
CA ALA A 11 -14.62 -0.60 7.82
C ALA A 11 -14.79 0.23 9.12
N ILE A 12 -15.82 1.07 9.23
CA ILE A 12 -16.03 1.94 10.41
C ILE A 12 -16.11 1.13 11.69
N GLU A 13 -16.98 0.12 11.74
CA GLU A 13 -17.17 -0.72 12.93
C GLU A 13 -15.87 -1.39 13.37
N VAL A 14 -15.07 -1.87 12.41
CA VAL A 14 -13.78 -2.50 12.67
C VAL A 14 -12.77 -1.49 13.21
N LEU A 15 -12.70 -0.30 12.62
CA LEU A 15 -11.79 0.77 13.04
C LEU A 15 -12.12 1.27 14.45
N GLU A 16 -13.39 1.54 14.73
CA GLU A 16 -13.85 2.00 16.05
C GLU A 16 -13.63 0.94 17.14
N SER A 17 -13.85 -0.35 16.84
CA SER A 17 -13.54 -1.44 17.76
C SER A 17 -12.04 -1.53 18.14
N LYS A 18 -11.16 -0.98 17.29
CA LYS A 18 -9.72 -0.88 17.53
C LYS A 18 -9.28 0.49 18.09
N ASN A 19 -10.22 1.31 18.57
CA ASN A 19 -9.97 2.68 19.06
C ASN A 19 -9.34 3.62 18.01
N ILE A 20 -9.60 3.38 16.73
CA ILE A 20 -9.20 4.28 15.64
C ILE A 20 -10.35 5.24 15.39
N PHE A 21 -10.10 6.52 15.61
CA PHE A 21 -11.14 7.53 15.49
C PHE A 21 -11.47 7.81 14.03
N VAL A 22 -12.73 7.68 13.67
CA VAL A 22 -13.28 7.94 12.34
C VAL A 22 -14.16 9.19 12.38
N MET A 23 -14.13 10.01 11.34
CA MET A 23 -14.97 11.19 11.20
C MET A 23 -15.88 11.04 9.99
N THR A 24 -17.18 11.27 10.19
CA THR A 24 -18.12 11.34 9.06
C THR A 24 -17.95 12.66 8.31
N HIS A 25 -18.36 12.69 7.04
CA HIS A 25 -18.32 13.90 6.22
C HIS A 25 -19.05 15.08 6.84
N GLU A 26 -20.18 14.84 7.51
CA GLU A 26 -20.99 15.87 8.18
C GLU A 26 -20.23 16.54 9.33
N ARG A 27 -19.56 15.74 10.17
CA ARG A 27 -18.77 16.27 11.28
C ARG A 27 -17.52 17.02 10.78
N ALA A 28 -16.90 16.55 9.73
CA ALA A 28 -15.72 17.17 9.14
C ALA A 28 -16.03 18.54 8.50
N ALA A 29 -17.21 18.68 7.89
CA ALA A 29 -17.65 19.94 7.26
C ALA A 29 -17.78 21.12 8.26
N LEU A 30 -17.81 20.84 9.57
CA LEU A 30 -17.83 21.85 10.61
C LEU A 30 -16.42 22.39 10.97
N GLN A 31 -15.37 21.87 10.37
CA GLN A 31 -13.98 22.30 10.62
C GLN A 31 -13.43 23.06 9.41
N ASP A 32 -12.89 24.25 9.65
CA ASP A 32 -12.25 25.09 8.60
C ASP A 32 -10.80 24.60 8.33
N ILE A 33 -10.68 23.36 7.82
CA ILE A 33 -9.40 22.71 7.49
C ILE A 33 -9.54 22.06 6.12
N ARG A 34 -8.58 22.30 5.20
CA ARG A 34 -8.49 21.54 3.96
C ARG A 34 -8.03 20.11 4.27
N PRO A 35 -8.87 19.10 4.12
CA PRO A 35 -8.43 17.71 4.26
C PRO A 35 -7.50 17.33 3.10
N LEU A 36 -6.58 16.41 3.38
CA LEU A 36 -5.78 15.76 2.35
C LEU A 36 -6.66 14.80 1.55
N LYS A 37 -6.65 14.91 0.24
CA LYS A 37 -7.37 13.99 -0.65
C LYS A 37 -6.48 12.82 -1.03
N ILE A 38 -6.79 11.64 -0.54
CA ILE A 38 -6.05 10.40 -0.81
C ILE A 38 -6.92 9.45 -1.63
N ALA A 39 -6.46 9.06 -2.80
CA ALA A 39 -7.06 7.96 -3.56
C ALA A 39 -6.39 6.63 -3.19
N ILE A 40 -7.16 5.55 -3.14
CA ILE A 40 -6.66 4.18 -2.95
C ILE A 40 -7.13 3.33 -4.12
N LEU A 41 -6.22 2.99 -5.04
CA LEU A 41 -6.47 2.00 -6.08
C LEU A 41 -6.29 0.60 -5.48
N ASN A 42 -7.40 -0.02 -5.11
CA ASN A 42 -7.41 -1.31 -4.44
C ASN A 42 -7.52 -2.45 -5.47
N LEU A 43 -6.38 -3.09 -5.76
CA LEU A 43 -6.28 -4.22 -6.70
C LEU A 43 -6.48 -5.58 -6.02
N MET A 44 -6.54 -5.61 -4.68
CA MET A 44 -6.67 -6.86 -3.94
C MET A 44 -8.06 -7.49 -4.14
N PRO A 45 -8.15 -8.83 -4.17
CA PRO A 45 -9.43 -9.53 -4.31
C PRO A 45 -10.31 -9.40 -3.06
N THR A 46 -9.72 -9.30 -1.86
CA THR A 46 -10.41 -9.09 -0.58
C THR A 46 -10.48 -7.61 -0.25
N LYS A 47 -11.27 -6.84 -1.02
CA LYS A 47 -11.27 -5.37 -0.94
C LYS A 47 -11.60 -4.84 0.46
N ILE A 48 -12.63 -5.38 1.11
CA ILE A 48 -13.08 -4.94 2.45
C ILE A 48 -11.97 -5.10 3.50
N GLU A 49 -11.20 -6.19 3.44
CA GLU A 49 -10.08 -6.40 4.36
C GLU A 49 -8.95 -5.40 4.09
N THR A 50 -8.58 -5.23 2.83
CA THR A 50 -7.49 -4.34 2.42
C THR A 50 -7.83 -2.86 2.68
N GLU A 51 -9.06 -2.42 2.39
CA GLU A 51 -9.49 -1.05 2.70
C GLU A 51 -9.42 -0.78 4.22
N THR A 52 -9.88 -1.73 5.06
CA THR A 52 -9.80 -1.61 6.51
C THR A 52 -8.35 -1.50 7.00
N GLN A 53 -7.45 -2.30 6.46
CA GLN A 53 -6.02 -2.29 6.79
C GLN A 53 -5.37 -0.95 6.43
N LEU A 54 -5.62 -0.42 5.24
CA LEU A 54 -5.08 0.87 4.80
C LEU A 54 -5.69 2.04 5.56
N LEU A 55 -6.99 2.04 5.78
CA LEU A 55 -7.68 3.08 6.56
C LEU A 55 -7.16 3.13 8.00
N ARG A 56 -6.85 1.99 8.62
CA ARG A 56 -6.20 1.93 9.93
C ARG A 56 -4.85 2.66 9.96
N LEU A 57 -4.03 2.49 8.91
CA LEU A 57 -2.73 3.18 8.83
C LEU A 57 -2.90 4.68 8.59
N LEU A 58 -3.78 5.05 7.67
CA LEU A 58 -4.10 6.46 7.38
C LEU A 58 -4.75 7.18 8.56
N GLY A 59 -5.48 6.46 9.42
CA GLY A 59 -6.14 7.02 10.60
C GLY A 59 -5.21 7.38 11.75
N ASN A 60 -3.95 6.97 11.71
CA ASN A 60 -2.98 7.23 12.77
C ASN A 60 -2.18 8.54 12.51
N THR A 61 -2.88 9.62 12.23
CA THR A 61 -2.30 10.95 11.96
C THR A 61 -3.16 12.04 12.56
N PRO A 62 -2.59 13.19 12.97
CA PRO A 62 -3.37 14.38 13.33
C PRO A 62 -3.96 15.09 12.11
N LEU A 63 -3.58 14.75 10.89
CA LEU A 63 -4.07 15.36 9.66
C LEU A 63 -5.47 14.83 9.32
N GLN A 64 -6.31 15.70 8.76
CA GLN A 64 -7.60 15.29 8.22
C GLN A 64 -7.39 14.70 6.82
N VAL A 65 -7.86 13.47 6.60
CA VAL A 65 -7.69 12.73 5.36
C VAL A 65 -9.06 12.35 4.80
N ASP A 66 -9.31 12.77 3.56
CA ASP A 66 -10.43 12.36 2.72
C ASP A 66 -9.98 11.20 1.85
N VAL A 67 -10.67 10.06 1.94
CA VAL A 67 -10.29 8.86 1.20
C VAL A 67 -11.31 8.58 0.10
N GLU A 68 -10.79 8.39 -1.12
CA GLU A 68 -11.54 7.95 -2.29
C GLU A 68 -11.07 6.54 -2.68
N LEU A 69 -11.97 5.57 -2.66
CA LEU A 69 -11.66 4.18 -3.02
C LEU A 69 -11.85 3.98 -4.52
N LEU A 70 -10.84 3.42 -5.19
CA LEU A 70 -10.85 3.15 -6.62
C LEU A 70 -10.71 1.66 -6.91
N HIS A 71 -11.40 1.19 -7.95
CA HIS A 71 -11.23 -0.15 -8.52
C HIS A 71 -11.05 -0.08 -10.03
N MET A 72 -10.49 -1.15 -10.62
CA MET A 72 -10.36 -1.28 -12.06
C MET A 72 -11.72 -1.50 -12.71
N ALA A 73 -12.07 -0.67 -13.72
CA ALA A 73 -13.28 -0.83 -14.51
C ALA A 73 -13.17 -2.00 -15.50
N SER A 74 -11.96 -2.28 -15.99
CA SER A 74 -11.66 -3.37 -16.92
C SER A 74 -11.61 -4.75 -16.27
N HIS A 75 -11.72 -4.85 -14.92
CA HIS A 75 -11.65 -6.10 -14.18
C HIS A 75 -12.91 -6.38 -13.36
N VAL A 76 -13.47 -7.60 -13.52
CA VAL A 76 -14.62 -8.04 -12.73
C VAL A 76 -14.17 -8.66 -11.42
N SER A 77 -14.42 -7.98 -10.30
CA SER A 77 -14.13 -8.50 -8.97
C SER A 77 -15.04 -9.70 -8.65
N ARG A 78 -14.43 -10.84 -8.26
CA ARG A 78 -15.17 -12.08 -7.93
C ARG A 78 -15.45 -12.23 -6.44
N ASN A 79 -14.72 -11.55 -5.57
CA ASN A 79 -14.75 -11.75 -4.12
C ASN A 79 -15.37 -10.56 -3.37
N THR A 80 -15.79 -9.52 -4.08
CA THR A 80 -16.45 -8.35 -3.50
C THR A 80 -17.80 -8.17 -4.18
N SER A 81 -18.85 -7.95 -3.40
CA SER A 81 -20.20 -7.78 -3.96
C SER A 81 -20.28 -6.53 -4.84
N SER A 82 -21.08 -6.60 -5.89
CA SER A 82 -21.35 -5.45 -6.74
C SER A 82 -21.98 -4.29 -5.97
N TYR A 83 -22.79 -4.58 -4.94
CA TYR A 83 -23.34 -3.57 -4.05
C TYR A 83 -22.24 -2.77 -3.35
N HIS A 84 -21.22 -3.44 -2.77
CA HIS A 84 -20.11 -2.77 -2.09
C HIS A 84 -19.30 -1.91 -3.06
N LEU A 85 -18.98 -2.46 -4.25
CA LEU A 85 -18.25 -1.70 -5.28
C LEU A 85 -19.03 -0.47 -5.73
N ASN A 86 -20.30 -0.63 -6.09
CA ASN A 86 -21.10 0.48 -6.61
C ASN A 86 -21.40 1.56 -5.55
N THR A 87 -21.36 1.20 -4.25
CA THR A 87 -21.66 2.12 -3.16
C THR A 87 -20.42 2.91 -2.72
N PHE A 88 -19.27 2.24 -2.63
CA PHE A 88 -18.09 2.80 -1.95
C PHE A 88 -16.89 3.05 -2.88
N TYR A 89 -16.88 2.46 -4.07
CA TYR A 89 -15.77 2.58 -5.00
C TYR A 89 -16.15 3.41 -6.22
N LYS A 90 -15.16 4.08 -6.78
CA LYS A 90 -15.22 4.78 -8.07
C LYS A 90 -14.31 4.10 -9.08
N THR A 91 -14.55 4.36 -10.35
CA THR A 91 -13.66 3.99 -11.45
C THR A 91 -12.71 5.14 -11.77
N PHE A 92 -11.67 4.86 -12.55
CA PHE A 92 -10.77 5.90 -13.03
C PHE A 92 -11.54 7.02 -13.79
N ASN A 93 -12.54 6.65 -14.60
CA ASN A 93 -13.35 7.62 -15.34
C ASN A 93 -14.11 8.60 -14.44
N ASP A 94 -14.49 8.21 -13.24
CA ASP A 94 -15.20 9.06 -12.28
C ASP A 94 -14.30 10.10 -11.61
N VAL A 95 -12.97 9.89 -11.65
CA VAL A 95 -12.00 10.72 -10.93
C VAL A 95 -10.92 11.35 -11.81
N LYS A 96 -10.85 11.04 -13.10
CA LYS A 96 -9.76 11.48 -14.00
C LYS A 96 -9.58 13.00 -14.11
N ASP A 97 -10.65 13.77 -13.87
CA ASP A 97 -10.63 15.23 -13.88
C ASP A 97 -10.37 15.83 -12.48
N GLN A 98 -10.19 14.99 -11.46
CA GLN A 98 -9.90 15.39 -10.09
C GLN A 98 -8.39 15.36 -9.82
N ARG A 99 -7.96 16.09 -8.79
CA ARG A 99 -6.59 16.10 -8.30
C ARG A 99 -6.54 15.62 -6.86
N PHE A 100 -5.45 14.93 -6.53
CA PHE A 100 -5.24 14.31 -5.21
C PHE A 100 -3.88 14.71 -4.63
N ASP A 101 -3.82 14.79 -3.30
CA ASP A 101 -2.58 14.97 -2.56
C ASP A 101 -1.74 13.68 -2.61
N GLY A 102 -2.40 12.52 -2.54
CA GLY A 102 -1.74 11.24 -2.58
C GLY A 102 -2.57 10.13 -3.25
N LEU A 103 -1.87 9.12 -3.74
CA LEU A 103 -2.46 7.89 -4.29
C LEU A 103 -1.75 6.68 -3.70
N ILE A 104 -2.50 5.70 -3.21
CA ILE A 104 -1.97 4.39 -2.84
C ILE A 104 -2.39 3.39 -3.90
N ILE A 105 -1.44 2.64 -4.45
CA ILE A 105 -1.69 1.52 -5.37
C ILE A 105 -1.30 0.23 -4.66
N THR A 106 -2.27 -0.64 -4.42
CA THR A 106 -2.07 -1.88 -3.66
C THR A 106 -1.39 -2.98 -4.46
N GLY A 107 -1.02 -4.06 -3.78
CA GLY A 107 -0.66 -5.32 -4.41
C GLY A 107 -1.84 -5.97 -5.14
N ALA A 108 -1.51 -7.02 -5.92
CA ALA A 108 -2.47 -7.89 -6.58
C ALA A 108 -1.88 -9.31 -6.71
N PRO A 109 -2.71 -10.38 -6.63
CA PRO A 109 -2.22 -11.77 -6.69
C PRO A 109 -1.99 -12.24 -8.14
N VAL A 110 -1.36 -11.41 -8.97
CA VAL A 110 -1.07 -11.67 -10.40
C VAL A 110 0.42 -11.64 -10.71
N GLU A 111 1.25 -11.71 -9.68
CA GLU A 111 2.71 -11.54 -9.80
C GLU A 111 3.41 -12.56 -10.70
N LYS A 112 2.81 -13.75 -10.93
CA LYS A 112 3.38 -14.77 -11.81
C LYS A 112 3.14 -14.51 -13.30
N MET A 113 2.20 -13.62 -13.63
CA MET A 113 1.90 -13.23 -15.00
C MET A 113 2.85 -12.11 -15.46
N PRO A 114 3.29 -12.06 -16.72
CA PRO A 114 3.86 -10.86 -17.31
C PRO A 114 2.92 -9.67 -17.08
N PHE A 115 3.46 -8.46 -16.97
CA PHE A 115 2.61 -7.28 -16.69
C PHE A 115 1.58 -7.06 -17.80
N GLU A 116 2.00 -7.21 -19.05
CA GLU A 116 1.18 -6.98 -20.24
C GLU A 116 0.06 -8.02 -20.43
N GLU A 117 0.15 -9.18 -19.75
CA GLU A 117 -0.89 -10.21 -19.78
C GLU A 117 -1.96 -10.02 -18.70
N VAL A 118 -1.79 -9.04 -17.80
CA VAL A 118 -2.79 -8.71 -16.77
C VAL A 118 -3.95 -7.96 -17.43
N ASP A 119 -5.16 -8.43 -17.28
CA ASP A 119 -6.37 -7.96 -17.96
C ASP A 119 -6.66 -6.45 -17.78
N TYR A 120 -6.18 -5.83 -16.72
CA TYR A 120 -6.31 -4.40 -16.43
C TYR A 120 -5.00 -3.60 -16.60
N TRP A 121 -3.99 -4.15 -17.27
CA TRP A 121 -2.68 -3.50 -17.38
C TRP A 121 -2.74 -2.14 -18.09
N ASP A 122 -3.47 -2.06 -19.19
CA ASP A 122 -3.62 -0.81 -19.96
C ASP A 122 -4.31 0.29 -19.16
N GLU A 123 -5.36 -0.07 -18.38
CA GLU A 123 -6.02 0.87 -17.46
C GLU A 123 -5.06 1.31 -16.35
N MET A 124 -4.28 0.39 -15.80
CA MET A 124 -3.26 0.71 -14.79
C MET A 124 -2.18 1.64 -15.33
N CYS A 125 -1.68 1.41 -16.55
CA CYS A 125 -0.74 2.32 -17.22
C CYS A 125 -1.34 3.72 -17.38
N SER A 126 -2.62 3.80 -17.78
CA SER A 126 -3.33 5.08 -17.91
C SER A 126 -3.44 5.82 -16.58
N ILE A 127 -3.71 5.10 -15.48
CA ILE A 127 -3.74 5.67 -14.11
C ILE A 127 -2.35 6.13 -13.67
N MET A 128 -1.31 5.35 -13.92
CA MET A 128 0.07 5.73 -13.59
C MET A 128 0.53 6.95 -14.39
N GLU A 129 0.16 7.06 -15.66
CA GLU A 129 0.44 8.25 -16.46
C GLU A 129 -0.30 9.49 -15.95
N TRP A 130 -1.61 9.36 -15.71
CA TRP A 130 -2.45 10.39 -15.12
C TRP A 130 -1.91 10.88 -13.77
N SER A 131 -1.38 9.97 -12.96
CA SER A 131 -0.87 10.31 -11.62
C SER A 131 0.30 11.29 -11.66
N LYS A 132 1.06 11.35 -12.76
CA LYS A 132 2.20 12.28 -12.90
C LYS A 132 1.78 13.76 -12.80
N THR A 133 0.55 14.08 -13.23
CA THR A 133 0.03 15.45 -13.31
C THR A 133 -1.13 15.74 -12.36
N HIS A 134 -1.81 14.71 -11.84
CA HIS A 134 -3.02 14.85 -11.03
C HIS A 134 -2.85 14.39 -9.59
N VAL A 135 -1.72 13.75 -9.25
CA VAL A 135 -1.42 13.29 -7.90
C VAL A 135 -0.06 13.83 -7.47
N TYR A 136 0.04 14.37 -6.26
CA TYR A 136 1.33 14.87 -5.81
C TYR A 136 2.29 13.74 -5.45
N SER A 137 1.89 12.78 -4.62
CA SER A 137 2.76 11.67 -4.21
C SER A 137 2.05 10.31 -4.31
N VAL A 138 2.74 9.29 -4.83
CA VAL A 138 2.20 7.95 -5.01
C VAL A 138 2.97 6.95 -4.16
N LEU A 139 2.24 6.14 -3.38
CA LEU A 139 2.76 5.02 -2.60
C LEU A 139 2.30 3.70 -3.25
N TYR A 140 3.25 2.97 -3.80
CA TYR A 140 3.04 1.68 -4.42
C TYR A 140 3.36 0.54 -3.45
N ILE A 141 2.52 -0.49 -3.36
CA ILE A 141 2.66 -1.61 -2.40
C ILE A 141 2.76 -2.94 -3.14
N CYS A 142 3.70 -3.78 -2.74
CA CYS A 142 3.93 -5.16 -3.21
C CYS A 142 3.99 -5.28 -4.74
N TRP A 143 3.03 -6.00 -5.37
CA TRP A 143 2.96 -6.08 -6.83
C TRP A 143 2.77 -4.70 -7.48
N GLY A 144 2.00 -3.82 -6.86
CA GLY A 144 1.88 -2.42 -7.31
C GLY A 144 3.24 -1.72 -7.35
N ALA A 145 4.12 -1.97 -6.36
CA ALA A 145 5.48 -1.42 -6.37
C ALA A 145 6.31 -1.97 -7.54
N GLN A 146 6.22 -3.26 -7.83
CA GLN A 146 6.90 -3.86 -8.97
C GLN A 146 6.35 -3.31 -10.30
N ALA A 147 5.04 -3.15 -10.42
CA ALA A 147 4.38 -2.58 -11.59
C ALA A 147 4.78 -1.12 -11.82
N GLY A 148 4.85 -0.32 -10.76
CA GLY A 148 5.31 1.06 -10.82
C GLY A 148 6.79 1.17 -11.21
N LEU A 149 7.67 0.33 -10.64
CA LEU A 149 9.08 0.27 -11.01
C LEU A 149 9.25 -0.14 -12.48
N TYR A 150 8.45 -1.08 -12.95
CA TYR A 150 8.46 -1.50 -14.35
C TYR A 150 7.98 -0.37 -15.28
N TYR A 151 6.83 0.20 -15.00
CA TYR A 151 6.22 1.24 -15.85
C TYR A 151 7.08 2.50 -15.96
N HIS A 152 7.59 3.00 -14.83
CA HIS A 152 8.32 4.26 -14.81
C HIS A 152 9.80 4.14 -15.18
N TYR A 153 10.42 2.97 -14.91
CA TYR A 153 11.89 2.80 -15.02
C TYR A 153 12.29 1.56 -15.81
N GLY A 154 11.37 0.74 -16.30
CA GLY A 154 11.69 -0.50 -17.03
C GLY A 154 12.29 -1.61 -16.17
N ILE A 155 12.26 -1.48 -14.83
CA ILE A 155 12.83 -2.47 -13.91
C ILE A 155 11.94 -3.71 -13.87
N GLN A 156 12.51 -4.85 -14.26
CA GLN A 156 11.79 -6.12 -14.35
C GLN A 156 11.57 -6.75 -12.96
N LYS A 157 10.48 -7.48 -12.82
CA LYS A 157 10.31 -8.44 -11.72
C LYS A 157 10.86 -9.80 -12.11
N HIS A 158 11.37 -10.53 -11.13
CA HIS A 158 11.96 -11.86 -11.31
C HIS A 158 11.20 -12.88 -10.48
N LEU A 159 10.87 -14.03 -11.09
CA LEU A 159 10.16 -15.11 -10.39
C LEU A 159 11.12 -15.79 -9.41
N MET A 160 10.71 -15.91 -8.17
CA MET A 160 11.44 -16.63 -7.12
C MET A 160 11.19 -18.15 -7.22
N LYS A 161 12.13 -18.94 -6.72
CA LYS A 161 12.00 -20.41 -6.70
C LYS A 161 10.82 -20.89 -5.86
N GLU A 162 10.47 -20.15 -4.80
CA GLU A 162 9.38 -20.44 -3.88
C GLU A 162 8.77 -19.15 -3.35
N LYS A 163 7.56 -19.26 -2.78
CA LYS A 163 6.87 -18.12 -2.16
C LYS A 163 7.69 -17.57 -0.99
N LEU A 164 8.00 -16.30 -1.02
CA LEU A 164 8.49 -15.57 0.14
C LEU A 164 7.27 -15.20 1.01
N SER A 165 7.14 -15.84 2.18
CA SER A 165 6.04 -15.58 3.12
C SER A 165 6.58 -15.54 4.53
N GLY A 166 6.29 -14.46 5.27
CA GLY A 166 6.76 -14.33 6.65
C GLY A 166 7.09 -12.90 7.06
N ILE A 167 7.74 -12.79 8.22
CA ILE A 167 8.19 -11.53 8.83
C ILE A 167 9.70 -11.45 8.74
N TYR A 168 10.19 -10.51 7.97
CA TYR A 168 11.62 -10.36 7.68
C TYR A 168 12.18 -9.12 8.35
N ASN A 169 13.42 -9.24 8.82
CA ASN A 169 14.20 -8.11 9.33
C ASN A 169 14.79 -7.31 8.17
N HIS A 170 14.72 -5.98 8.25
CA HIS A 170 15.21 -5.03 7.27
C HIS A 170 16.16 -4.04 7.90
N HIS A 171 17.24 -3.73 7.19
CA HIS A 171 18.19 -2.70 7.56
C HIS A 171 17.81 -1.38 6.93
N VAL A 172 17.84 -0.28 7.70
CA VAL A 172 17.66 1.08 7.19
C VAL A 172 18.99 1.55 6.60
N LEU A 173 18.99 1.84 5.29
CA LEU A 173 20.19 2.29 4.58
C LEU A 173 20.41 3.80 4.63
N ASN A 174 19.34 4.58 4.81
CA ASN A 174 19.40 6.03 4.94
C ASN A 174 18.48 6.52 6.07
N PRO A 175 18.96 6.55 7.33
CA PRO A 175 18.16 6.93 8.49
C PRO A 175 17.78 8.42 8.51
N TYR A 176 18.44 9.26 7.71
CA TYR A 176 18.14 10.70 7.62
C TYR A 176 17.10 11.03 6.56
N HIS A 177 16.71 10.07 5.73
CA HIS A 177 15.65 10.28 4.76
C HIS A 177 14.30 10.50 5.48
N PRO A 178 13.50 11.53 5.13
CA PRO A 178 12.29 11.87 5.87
C PRO A 178 11.31 10.70 6.01
N LEU A 179 11.19 9.81 4.99
CA LEU A 179 10.33 8.63 5.06
C LEU A 179 10.77 7.65 6.17
N MET A 180 12.08 7.58 6.48
CA MET A 180 12.66 6.67 7.47
C MET A 180 12.81 7.31 8.86
N ARG A 181 12.31 8.53 9.04
CA ARG A 181 12.44 9.26 10.30
C ARG A 181 11.75 8.51 11.44
N GLY A 182 12.50 8.24 12.52
CA GLY A 182 12.04 7.52 13.71
C GLY A 182 12.04 6.00 13.58
N PHE A 183 12.45 5.45 12.44
CA PHE A 183 12.73 4.02 12.35
C PHE A 183 13.99 3.67 13.14
N ASP A 184 13.99 2.50 13.76
CA ASP A 184 15.21 1.88 14.27
C ASP A 184 16.11 1.46 13.09
N ASP A 185 17.42 1.22 13.36
CA ASP A 185 18.37 0.75 12.34
C ASP A 185 17.91 -0.56 11.67
N ASN A 186 17.13 -1.34 12.42
CA ASN A 186 16.53 -2.60 11.98
C ASN A 186 15.05 -2.64 12.36
N TYR A 187 14.21 -3.15 11.46
CA TYR A 187 12.79 -3.31 11.72
C TYR A 187 12.20 -4.51 10.97
N PHE A 188 11.06 -4.98 11.45
CA PHE A 188 10.35 -6.10 10.84
C PHE A 188 9.25 -5.61 9.90
N ALA A 189 9.10 -6.33 8.77
CA ALA A 189 7.98 -6.14 7.84
C ALA A 189 7.50 -7.47 7.26
N PRO A 190 6.17 -7.61 7.01
CA PRO A 190 5.60 -8.79 6.37
C PRO A 190 5.88 -8.80 4.87
N HIS A 191 6.10 -9.99 4.33
CA HIS A 191 6.13 -10.25 2.89
C HIS A 191 5.26 -11.46 2.55
N SER A 192 4.61 -11.42 1.38
CA SER A 192 3.87 -12.53 0.79
C SER A 192 3.90 -12.38 -0.72
N ARG A 193 4.91 -12.95 -1.40
CA ARG A 193 5.09 -12.75 -2.84
C ARG A 193 5.86 -13.90 -3.49
N TYR A 194 5.70 -14.07 -4.80
CA TYR A 194 6.43 -15.01 -5.64
C TYR A 194 7.47 -14.34 -6.53
N THR A 195 7.55 -13.00 -6.52
CA THR A 195 8.47 -12.23 -7.37
C THR A 195 9.24 -11.21 -6.56
N GLU A 196 10.39 -10.79 -7.10
CA GLU A 196 11.27 -9.79 -6.51
C GLU A 196 11.82 -8.84 -7.58
N VAL A 197 12.38 -7.72 -7.15
CA VAL A 197 13.20 -6.81 -7.96
C VAL A 197 14.63 -6.84 -7.43
N TYR A 198 15.62 -6.82 -8.32
CA TYR A 198 17.00 -6.88 -7.91
C TYR A 198 17.55 -5.49 -7.56
N LEU A 199 18.35 -5.44 -6.51
CA LEU A 199 19.03 -4.22 -6.06
C LEU A 199 19.89 -3.61 -7.18
N ASP A 200 20.58 -4.46 -7.95
CA ASP A 200 21.46 -4.00 -9.02
C ASP A 200 20.70 -3.37 -10.19
N ASP A 201 19.45 -3.78 -10.43
CA ASP A 201 18.62 -3.14 -11.46
C ASP A 201 18.16 -1.76 -11.00
N ILE A 202 17.79 -1.61 -9.72
CA ILE A 202 17.41 -0.30 -9.15
C ILE A 202 18.58 0.68 -9.16
N LYS A 203 19.80 0.21 -8.84
CA LYS A 203 21.01 1.06 -8.81
C LYS A 203 21.43 1.60 -10.18
N LYS A 204 20.89 1.09 -11.28
CA LYS A 204 21.12 1.65 -12.62
C LYS A 204 20.38 2.98 -12.85
N HIS A 205 19.47 3.34 -11.96
CA HIS A 205 18.62 4.54 -12.05
C HIS A 205 19.03 5.54 -10.99
N ASP A 206 19.73 6.59 -11.41
CA ASP A 206 20.24 7.65 -10.51
C ASP A 206 19.15 8.41 -9.79
N GLU A 207 17.92 8.42 -10.31
CA GLU A 207 16.74 9.05 -9.70
C GLU A 207 16.15 8.24 -8.54
N LEU A 208 16.54 6.98 -8.36
CA LEU A 208 16.04 6.10 -7.30
C LEU A 208 17.02 5.99 -6.13
N ILE A 209 16.48 5.86 -4.93
CA ILE A 209 17.22 5.60 -3.69
C ILE A 209 16.60 4.38 -3.01
N VAL A 210 17.42 3.37 -2.69
CA VAL A 210 17.01 2.26 -1.82
C VAL A 210 17.13 2.71 -0.38
N LEU A 211 16.03 2.70 0.36
CA LEU A 211 15.96 3.16 1.75
C LEU A 211 16.09 2.02 2.75
N SER A 212 15.64 0.82 2.38
CA SER A 212 15.79 -0.36 3.23
C SER A 212 15.90 -1.64 2.44
N LEU A 213 16.61 -2.62 3.03
CA LEU A 213 16.97 -3.90 2.44
C LEU A 213 16.93 -4.98 3.51
N SER A 214 16.56 -6.19 3.14
CA SER A 214 16.67 -7.41 3.95
C SER A 214 17.64 -8.38 3.28
N ASP A 215 18.49 -9.05 4.06
CA ASP A 215 19.39 -10.10 3.55
C ASP A 215 18.61 -11.31 2.99
N LEU A 216 17.42 -11.57 3.53
CA LEU A 216 16.58 -12.70 3.14
C LEU A 216 15.44 -12.31 2.17
N ALA A 217 14.88 -11.10 2.32
CA ALA A 217 13.73 -10.66 1.53
C ALA A 217 14.11 -9.65 0.43
N GLY A 218 15.39 -9.27 0.31
CA GLY A 218 15.85 -8.33 -0.71
C GLY A 218 15.37 -6.89 -0.48
N VAL A 219 15.18 -6.15 -1.56
CA VAL A 219 14.79 -4.73 -1.52
C VAL A 219 13.40 -4.57 -0.92
N HIS A 220 13.24 -3.63 0.02
CA HIS A 220 11.96 -3.36 0.67
C HIS A 220 11.39 -1.99 0.30
N ILE A 221 12.10 -0.91 0.58
CA ILE A 221 11.61 0.44 0.31
C ILE A 221 12.57 1.15 -0.67
N VAL A 222 11.99 1.63 -1.77
CA VAL A 222 12.65 2.47 -2.76
C VAL A 222 11.89 3.79 -2.85
N ALA A 223 12.62 4.90 -2.91
CA ALA A 223 12.07 6.23 -3.11
C ALA A 223 12.62 6.85 -4.39
N GLU A 224 11.79 7.59 -5.10
CA GLU A 224 12.26 8.54 -6.10
C GLU A 224 12.82 9.79 -5.39
N LYS A 225 13.96 10.32 -5.85
CA LYS A 225 14.61 11.48 -5.24
C LYS A 225 13.73 12.74 -5.19
N SER A 226 12.79 12.85 -6.11
CA SER A 226 11.81 13.95 -6.13
C SER A 226 10.79 13.88 -4.96
N GLY A 227 10.66 12.73 -4.29
CA GLY A 227 9.62 12.50 -3.28
C GLY A 227 8.22 12.27 -3.86
N ARG A 228 8.10 12.11 -5.19
CA ARG A 228 6.82 11.90 -5.87
C ARG A 228 6.37 10.43 -5.89
N LYS A 229 7.30 9.47 -5.82
CA LYS A 229 6.98 8.03 -5.88
C LYS A 229 7.75 7.23 -4.84
N PHE A 230 7.04 6.34 -4.16
CA PHE A 230 7.57 5.42 -3.16
C PHE A 230 7.10 4.01 -3.48
N PHE A 231 8.02 3.04 -3.43
CA PHE A 231 7.80 1.65 -3.77
C PHE A 231 8.14 0.77 -2.57
N VAL A 232 7.13 0.12 -2.00
CA VAL A 232 7.24 -0.75 -0.82
C VAL A 232 6.91 -2.17 -1.24
N THR A 233 7.89 -3.06 -1.28
CA THR A 233 7.70 -4.44 -1.77
C THR A 233 7.07 -5.38 -0.75
N GLY A 234 7.03 -4.98 0.53
CA GLY A 234 6.36 -5.69 1.62
C GLY A 234 4.93 -5.19 1.85
N HIS A 235 4.33 -5.68 2.92
CA HIS A 235 2.94 -5.43 3.29
C HIS A 235 2.82 -4.78 4.68
N ALA A 236 3.14 -3.49 4.77
CA ALA A 236 3.02 -2.74 6.03
C ALA A 236 1.57 -2.72 6.56
N GLU A 237 0.57 -2.82 5.66
CA GLU A 237 -0.86 -2.78 5.97
C GLU A 237 -1.38 -4.05 6.64
N TYR A 238 -0.71 -5.19 6.54
CA TYR A 238 -1.22 -6.47 7.04
C TYR A 238 -1.59 -6.43 8.52
N ASP A 239 -2.74 -7.03 8.84
CA ASP A 239 -3.14 -7.35 10.20
C ASP A 239 -2.33 -8.54 10.74
N ARG A 240 -2.37 -8.72 12.06
CA ARG A 240 -1.66 -9.80 12.76
C ARG A 240 -1.90 -11.18 12.14
N ASP A 241 -3.13 -11.45 11.73
CA ASP A 241 -3.61 -12.76 11.27
C ASP A 241 -3.63 -12.92 9.74
N THR A 242 -3.22 -11.90 8.97
CA THR A 242 -3.32 -11.94 7.50
C THR A 242 -2.48 -13.05 6.89
N LEU A 243 -1.22 -13.22 7.32
CA LEU A 243 -0.37 -14.31 6.84
C LEU A 243 -0.88 -15.69 7.27
N ALA A 244 -1.48 -15.82 8.47
CA ALA A 244 -2.12 -17.05 8.92
C ALA A 244 -3.31 -17.42 8.01
N LYS A 245 -4.17 -16.44 7.70
CA LYS A 245 -5.30 -16.65 6.77
C LYS A 245 -4.83 -17.09 5.39
N GLU A 246 -3.75 -16.49 4.87
CA GLU A 246 -3.15 -16.91 3.60
C GLU A 246 -2.59 -18.33 3.68
N TYR A 247 -1.87 -18.66 4.74
CA TYR A 247 -1.28 -19.98 4.97
C TYR A 247 -2.34 -21.08 5.05
N PHE A 248 -3.37 -20.90 5.88
CA PHE A 248 -4.45 -21.90 5.99
C PHE A 248 -5.31 -21.97 4.74
N ARG A 249 -5.54 -20.85 4.04
CA ARG A 249 -6.19 -20.87 2.72
C ARG A 249 -5.41 -21.73 1.72
N ASP A 250 -4.09 -21.60 1.70
CA ASP A 250 -3.22 -22.33 0.76
C ASP A 250 -3.15 -23.83 1.13
N ILE A 251 -3.13 -24.16 2.43
CA ILE A 251 -3.30 -25.57 2.91
C ILE A 251 -4.65 -26.15 2.43
N ASN A 252 -5.75 -25.42 2.64
CA ASN A 252 -7.08 -25.87 2.25
C ASN A 252 -7.24 -26.07 0.73
N LYS A 253 -6.40 -25.41 -0.06
CA LYS A 253 -6.29 -25.60 -1.51
C LYS A 253 -5.35 -26.76 -1.91
N GLY A 254 -4.74 -27.45 -0.97
CA GLY A 254 -3.78 -28.53 -1.22
C GLY A 254 -2.43 -28.06 -1.78
N LEU A 255 -2.06 -26.79 -1.60
CA LEU A 255 -0.82 -26.22 -2.14
C LEU A 255 0.44 -26.52 -1.31
N ASN A 256 0.29 -27.15 -0.14
CA ASN A 256 1.38 -27.50 0.79
C ASN A 256 2.37 -26.34 1.05
N PRO A 257 1.90 -25.17 1.50
CA PRO A 257 2.77 -24.01 1.74
C PRO A 257 3.75 -24.29 2.91
N LYS A 258 4.91 -23.68 2.86
CA LYS A 258 5.80 -23.63 4.03
C LYS A 258 5.17 -22.74 5.13
N VAL A 259 5.46 -23.06 6.39
CA VAL A 259 5.12 -22.18 7.51
C VAL A 259 5.73 -20.79 7.26
N PRO A 260 4.97 -19.69 7.41
CA PRO A 260 5.52 -18.35 7.19
C PRO A 260 6.71 -18.07 8.12
N TYR A 261 7.82 -17.63 7.53
CA TYR A 261 9.08 -17.40 8.24
C TYR A 261 8.93 -16.40 9.39
N ASN A 262 9.46 -16.73 10.57
CA ASN A 262 9.48 -15.88 11.77
C ASN A 262 8.10 -15.29 12.13
N TYR A 263 7.05 -16.05 11.92
CA TYR A 263 5.67 -15.57 12.12
C TYR A 263 4.97 -16.27 13.28
N PHE A 264 4.87 -17.59 13.26
CA PHE A 264 4.32 -18.33 14.40
C PHE A 264 5.42 -18.61 15.46
N PRO A 265 5.14 -18.41 16.75
CA PRO A 265 6.09 -18.80 17.81
C PRO A 265 6.43 -20.29 17.71
N ASP A 266 7.72 -20.61 17.67
CA ASP A 266 8.26 -21.99 17.54
C ASP A 266 7.77 -22.73 16.28
N ASP A 267 7.41 -21.99 15.21
CA ASP A 267 6.79 -22.51 13.98
C ASP A 267 5.48 -23.31 14.21
N ASP A 268 4.85 -23.12 15.37
CA ASP A 268 3.60 -23.78 15.77
C ASP A 268 2.39 -22.91 15.30
N ASP A 269 1.69 -23.37 14.27
CA ASP A 269 0.57 -22.66 13.65
C ASP A 269 -0.70 -22.60 14.52
N GLN A 270 -0.71 -23.28 15.69
CA GLN A 270 -1.75 -23.16 16.71
C GLN A 270 -1.52 -21.98 17.65
N LYS A 271 -0.32 -21.39 17.64
CA LYS A 271 0.03 -20.23 18.48
C LYS A 271 -0.32 -18.92 17.79
N THR A 272 -0.77 -17.97 18.59
CA THR A 272 -1.06 -16.61 18.10
C THR A 272 0.25 -15.90 17.71
N PRO A 273 0.40 -15.43 16.46
CA PRO A 273 1.60 -14.73 16.04
C PRO A 273 1.75 -13.37 16.74
N PRO A 274 2.96 -12.92 17.07
CA PRO A 274 3.19 -11.58 17.57
C PRO A 274 2.97 -10.53 16.46
N PHE A 275 2.61 -9.30 16.83
CA PHE A 275 2.47 -8.19 15.87
C PHE A 275 3.71 -7.29 15.94
N THR A 276 4.81 -7.71 15.32
CA THR A 276 6.14 -7.08 15.45
C THR A 276 6.39 -5.92 14.48
N TRP A 277 5.52 -5.69 13.49
CA TRP A 277 5.68 -4.64 12.46
C TRP A 277 4.73 -3.45 12.61
N ARG A 278 3.82 -3.46 13.60
CA ARG A 278 2.77 -2.44 13.74
C ARG A 278 3.31 -1.02 13.84
N SER A 279 4.30 -0.77 14.69
CA SER A 279 4.84 0.57 14.92
C SER A 279 5.48 1.15 13.65
N ASN A 280 6.29 0.33 12.97
CA ASN A 280 6.98 0.75 11.76
C ASN A 280 6.01 0.96 10.57
N ALA A 281 4.96 0.15 10.48
CA ALA A 281 3.88 0.32 9.50
C ALA A 281 3.18 1.67 9.66
N HIS A 282 2.78 2.02 10.89
CA HIS A 282 2.18 3.33 11.17
C HIS A 282 3.16 4.48 10.92
N LEU A 283 4.42 4.30 11.29
CA LEU A 283 5.45 5.31 11.10
C LEU A 283 5.71 5.59 9.60
N LEU A 284 5.80 4.54 8.78
CA LEU A 284 5.97 4.64 7.34
C LEU A 284 4.88 5.52 6.70
N VAL A 285 3.61 5.19 6.99
CA VAL A 285 2.48 5.91 6.40
C VAL A 285 2.34 7.32 7.00
N ALA A 286 2.58 7.50 8.30
CA ALA A 286 2.59 8.82 8.93
C ALA A 286 3.69 9.74 8.37
N ASN A 287 4.89 9.21 8.13
CA ASN A 287 5.98 9.96 7.50
C ASN A 287 5.65 10.32 6.05
N TRP A 288 5.10 9.39 5.27
CA TRP A 288 4.65 9.68 3.91
C TRP A 288 3.59 10.79 3.89
N LEU A 289 2.53 10.67 4.71
CA LEU A 289 1.48 11.68 4.81
C LEU A 289 2.02 13.05 5.25
N ASN A 290 2.89 13.08 6.27
CA ASN A 290 3.38 14.33 6.83
C ASN A 290 4.40 15.02 5.91
N TYR A 291 5.45 14.30 5.47
CA TYR A 291 6.59 14.92 4.80
C TYR A 291 6.42 15.06 3.30
N TYR A 292 5.64 14.21 2.65
CA TYR A 292 5.50 14.19 1.20
C TYR A 292 4.11 14.58 0.71
N VAL A 293 3.06 14.21 1.44
CA VAL A 293 1.70 14.57 1.06
C VAL A 293 1.30 15.92 1.61
N TYR A 294 1.46 16.15 2.92
CA TYR A 294 1.01 17.40 3.56
C TYR A 294 1.96 18.59 3.34
N GLN A 295 3.26 18.40 3.58
CA GLN A 295 4.20 19.53 3.59
C GLN A 295 4.60 19.98 2.20
N GLN A 296 4.57 19.10 1.19
CA GLN A 296 5.06 19.42 -0.16
C GLN A 296 3.93 19.70 -1.16
N THR A 297 2.73 19.19 -0.93
CA THR A 297 1.61 19.45 -1.83
C THR A 297 1.18 20.94 -1.74
N PRO A 298 0.95 21.61 -2.89
CA PRO A 298 0.41 22.97 -2.86
C PRO A 298 -0.96 23.00 -2.20
N TYR A 299 -1.26 24.09 -1.48
CA TYR A 299 -2.57 24.24 -0.82
C TYR A 299 -3.73 24.16 -1.82
N ASP A 300 -3.58 24.76 -2.99
CA ASP A 300 -4.50 24.62 -4.13
C ASP A 300 -3.94 23.59 -5.11
N LEU A 301 -4.63 22.45 -5.22
CA LEU A 301 -4.24 21.34 -6.12
C LEU A 301 -4.24 21.74 -7.62
N ASN A 302 -4.89 22.82 -8.00
CA ASN A 302 -4.81 23.33 -9.38
C ASN A 302 -3.41 23.82 -9.76
N HIS A 303 -2.56 24.10 -8.76
CA HIS A 303 -1.16 24.48 -8.96
C HIS A 303 -0.20 23.27 -8.95
N LEU A 304 -0.70 22.04 -9.06
CA LEU A 304 0.14 20.86 -9.25
C LEU A 304 0.85 20.95 -10.60
N GLU A 305 2.18 21.06 -10.55
CA GLU A 305 3.06 20.93 -11.71
C GLU A 305 3.38 19.44 -11.94
N GLY A 306 3.30 19.02 -13.20
CA GLY A 306 3.55 17.65 -13.63
C GLY A 306 5.02 17.25 -13.62
#